data_880af97d275a2de6179a5e84bab0c15c
#
_entry.id   880af97d275a2de6179a5e84bab0c15c
#
_cell.length_a   1.000
_cell.length_b   1.000
_cell.length_c   1.000
_cell.angle_alpha   90.00
_cell.angle_beta   90.00
_cell.angle_gamma   90.00
#
_symmetry.space_group_name_H-M   'P 1'
#
loop_
_entity.id
_entity.type
_entity.pdbx_description
1 polymer ?
#
loop_
_entity_poly.entity_id
_entity_poly.type
_entity_poly.pdbx_seq_one_letter_code
_entity_poly.pdbx_strand_id
1 'polypeptide(L)'
;DAGLTCLGDTSFFKVLDRKCLAGNLTEPLGIEANVVISSKLATKMAAALTSGKKMDEKAAAAAVLGQKFTIAGDTQKYELTVGGVYEEFPLNSSYRLDMIVSMPSIGHFMYDGSENMVGNDRYKGFIKLKKGIDPGEIENGLPGFMDKHMPMDELRAAGYEMKLPIKPFVKFHEEDETQRNMTLVLAFVAFALLLTSMLNYLLIVLSSAAIRAREMALRKCLGSSAKDIFGMMFAEALVHTAIAAAVAAILIFAFRSMIETILGVNVIALFTGRPLALALTIIVVLLALNSLLPAFFFNRIPVAASFRNYSAGKRMW
;
A
#
# COMPACT_ATOMS: atom_id res chain seq x y z
N ASP A 1 6.56 -12.00 19.49
CA ASP A 1 6.36 -12.38 18.09
C ASP A 1 7.54 -11.87 17.29
N ALA A 2 8.38 -12.80 16.84
CA ALA A 2 9.33 -12.54 15.78
C ALA A 2 8.50 -12.38 14.50
N GLY A 3 8.48 -11.20 13.91
CA GLY A 3 7.73 -10.89 12.69
C GLY A 3 8.11 -11.80 11.50
N LEU A 4 8.02 -11.29 10.28
CA LEU A 4 8.36 -12.05 9.07
C LEU A 4 9.84 -12.46 9.08
N THR A 5 10.10 -13.76 8.96
CA THR A 5 11.43 -14.36 8.97
C THR A 5 11.67 -15.11 7.66
N CYS A 6 12.89 -15.04 7.14
CA CYS A 6 13.33 -15.89 6.04
C CYS A 6 14.76 -16.41 6.28
N LEU A 7 15.16 -17.39 5.49
CA LEU A 7 16.56 -17.78 5.31
C LEU A 7 17.15 -16.93 4.19
N GLY A 8 18.37 -16.46 4.37
CA GLY A 8 19.06 -15.63 3.38
C GLY A 8 20.52 -16.03 3.23
N ASP A 9 21.02 -15.92 2.02
CA ASP A 9 22.41 -16.16 1.68
C ASP A 9 23.29 -14.90 1.86
N THR A 10 24.60 -15.05 1.70
CA THR A 10 25.56 -13.95 1.82
C THR A 10 25.39 -12.85 0.75
N SER A 11 24.61 -13.10 -0.30
CA SER A 11 24.33 -12.14 -1.37
C SER A 11 23.05 -11.34 -1.13
N PHE A 12 22.27 -11.70 -0.11
CA PHE A 12 20.97 -11.09 0.17
C PHE A 12 21.01 -9.56 0.18
N PHE A 13 21.90 -8.97 0.96
CA PHE A 13 22.04 -7.51 1.07
C PHE A 13 22.78 -6.86 -0.11
N LYS A 14 23.38 -7.63 -1.01
CA LYS A 14 23.92 -7.12 -2.29
C LYS A 14 22.81 -6.82 -3.28
N VAL A 15 21.69 -7.54 -3.15
CA VAL A 15 20.50 -7.38 -4.01
C VAL A 15 19.48 -6.45 -3.34
N LEU A 16 19.12 -6.72 -2.10
CA LEU A 16 18.18 -5.93 -1.30
C LEU A 16 18.96 -5.02 -0.33
N ASP A 17 19.58 -3.98 -0.88
CA ASP A 17 20.46 -3.09 -0.15
C ASP A 17 19.79 -2.46 1.08
N ARG A 18 20.40 -2.60 2.24
CA ARG A 18 19.99 -1.98 3.51
C ARG A 18 21.21 -1.41 4.24
N LYS A 19 20.97 -0.33 4.97
CA LYS A 19 22.02 0.29 5.78
C LYS A 19 22.33 -0.61 6.98
N CYS A 20 23.61 -0.92 7.19
CA CYS A 20 24.09 -1.58 8.39
C CYS A 20 24.12 -0.57 9.56
N LEU A 21 23.48 -0.93 10.68
CA LEU A 21 23.49 -0.13 11.91
C LEU A 21 24.53 -0.62 12.93
N ALA A 22 24.70 -1.95 12.99
CA ALA A 22 25.71 -2.60 13.84
C ALA A 22 26.13 -3.95 13.27
N GLY A 23 27.35 -4.38 13.53
CA GLY A 23 27.89 -5.68 13.08
C GLY A 23 28.17 -5.75 11.58
N ASN A 24 27.90 -6.91 11.00
CA ASN A 24 28.07 -7.19 9.58
C ASN A 24 26.78 -7.82 9.03
N LEU A 25 26.34 -7.44 7.81
CA LEU A 25 25.11 -7.97 7.21
C LEU A 25 25.36 -9.17 6.30
N THR A 26 26.57 -9.38 5.84
CA THR A 26 26.91 -10.40 4.83
C THR A 26 27.54 -11.63 5.45
N GLU A 27 28.57 -11.44 6.26
CA GLU A 27 29.37 -12.52 6.84
C GLU A 27 28.55 -13.45 7.74
N PRO A 28 27.68 -12.96 8.65
CA PRO A 28 26.87 -13.84 9.50
C PRO A 28 25.91 -14.75 8.71
N LEU A 29 25.46 -14.34 7.53
CA LEU A 29 24.58 -15.14 6.69
C LEU A 29 25.28 -16.36 6.04
N GLY A 30 26.60 -16.42 6.10
CA GLY A 30 27.41 -17.58 5.70
C GLY A 30 27.73 -18.54 6.82
N ILE A 31 27.40 -18.21 8.06
CA ILE A 31 27.75 -18.99 9.25
C ILE A 31 26.48 -19.59 9.86
N GLU A 32 26.50 -20.90 10.14
CA GLU A 32 25.38 -21.60 10.76
C GLU A 32 25.01 -20.99 12.12
N ALA A 33 23.73 -21.05 12.49
CA ALA A 33 23.16 -20.51 13.71
C ALA A 33 23.37 -18.99 13.92
N ASN A 34 23.60 -18.25 12.84
CA ASN A 34 23.67 -16.80 12.86
C ASN A 34 22.42 -16.15 12.22
N VAL A 35 22.15 -14.92 12.65
CA VAL A 35 21.01 -14.16 12.19
C VAL A 35 21.32 -12.68 12.09
N VAL A 36 20.71 -12.03 11.12
CA VAL A 36 20.72 -10.58 10.98
C VAL A 36 19.29 -10.07 11.20
N ILE A 37 19.13 -9.06 12.05
CA ILE A 37 17.83 -8.59 12.51
C ILE A 37 17.57 -7.13 12.13
N SER A 38 16.27 -6.75 12.02
CA SER A 38 15.88 -5.37 11.79
C SER A 38 16.10 -4.49 13.03
N SER A 39 16.28 -3.19 12.81
CA SER A 39 16.37 -2.21 13.91
C SER A 39 15.15 -2.21 14.83
N LYS A 40 13.97 -2.48 14.28
CA LYS A 40 12.73 -2.62 15.05
C LYS A 40 12.79 -3.82 16.01
N LEU A 41 13.23 -4.97 15.53
CA LEU A 41 13.40 -6.15 16.38
C LEU A 41 14.53 -5.93 17.40
N ALA A 42 15.64 -5.31 16.98
CA ALA A 42 16.75 -4.95 17.86
C ALA A 42 16.29 -4.04 19.01
N THR A 43 15.46 -3.05 18.75
CA THR A 43 14.90 -2.16 19.78
C THR A 43 13.99 -2.92 20.77
N LYS A 44 13.16 -3.85 20.28
CA LYS A 44 12.35 -4.73 21.15
C LYS A 44 13.21 -5.63 22.04
N MET A 45 14.25 -6.25 21.46
CA MET A 45 15.18 -7.10 22.22
C MET A 45 15.97 -6.31 23.24
N ALA A 46 16.50 -5.14 22.87
CA ALA A 46 17.23 -4.26 23.79
C ALA A 46 16.35 -3.80 24.97
N ALA A 47 15.09 -3.46 24.71
CA ALA A 47 14.12 -3.12 25.76
C ALA A 47 13.89 -4.30 26.73
N ALA A 48 13.81 -5.52 26.23
CA ALA A 48 13.67 -6.73 27.06
C ALA A 48 14.92 -6.96 27.93
N LEU A 49 16.12 -6.74 27.39
CA LEU A 49 17.39 -6.88 28.10
C LEU A 49 17.60 -5.78 29.17
N THR A 50 17.03 -4.59 28.98
CA THR A 50 17.23 -3.41 29.86
C THR A 50 16.02 -3.07 30.73
N SER A 51 15.16 -4.05 31.00
CA SER A 51 13.95 -3.86 31.83
C SER A 51 13.03 -2.72 31.39
N GLY A 52 12.88 -2.56 30.07
CA GLY A 52 11.95 -1.61 29.46
C GLY A 52 12.52 -0.21 29.21
N LYS A 53 13.81 0.04 29.40
CA LYS A 53 14.43 1.33 29.11
C LYS A 53 14.43 1.59 27.59
N LYS A 54 13.83 2.69 27.15
CA LYS A 54 13.90 3.13 25.75
C LYS A 54 15.33 3.55 25.41
N MET A 55 15.89 2.91 24.38
CA MET A 55 17.19 3.22 23.84
C MET A 55 17.05 3.82 22.43
N ASP A 56 18.02 4.62 22.05
CA ASP A 56 18.15 5.06 20.65
C ASP A 56 18.43 3.85 19.75
N GLU A 57 17.99 3.92 18.51
CA GLU A 57 18.06 2.84 17.52
C GLU A 57 19.49 2.28 17.36
N LYS A 58 20.49 3.16 17.27
CA LYS A 58 21.89 2.75 17.19
C LYS A 58 22.39 2.10 18.46
N ALA A 59 22.01 2.64 19.63
CA ALA A 59 22.40 2.08 20.91
C ALA A 59 21.76 0.70 21.13
N ALA A 60 20.47 0.54 20.73
CA ALA A 60 19.78 -0.73 20.75
C ALA A 60 20.44 -1.76 19.84
N ALA A 61 20.83 -1.34 18.62
CA ALA A 61 21.53 -2.19 17.67
C ALA A 61 22.88 -2.70 18.22
N ALA A 62 23.65 -1.84 18.87
CA ALA A 62 24.93 -2.23 19.50
C ALA A 62 24.71 -3.16 20.70
N ALA A 63 23.68 -2.94 21.52
CA ALA A 63 23.40 -3.73 22.71
C ALA A 63 22.99 -5.18 22.41
N VAL A 64 22.37 -5.43 21.26
CA VAL A 64 21.90 -6.78 20.86
C VAL A 64 22.92 -7.57 20.04
N LEU A 65 23.98 -6.92 19.57
CA LEU A 65 25.02 -7.57 18.78
C LEU A 65 25.71 -8.67 19.60
N GLY A 66 25.85 -9.86 19.02
CA GLY A 66 26.43 -11.03 19.69
C GLY A 66 25.53 -11.70 20.74
N GLN A 67 24.34 -11.15 21.01
CA GLN A 67 23.38 -11.78 21.92
C GLN A 67 22.79 -13.03 21.27
N LYS A 68 22.54 -14.02 22.15
CA LYS A 68 21.92 -15.28 21.76
C LYS A 68 20.44 -15.28 22.15
N PHE A 69 19.61 -15.80 21.30
CA PHE A 69 18.19 -16.02 21.60
C PHE A 69 17.70 -17.30 20.96
N THR A 70 16.64 -17.84 21.54
CA THR A 70 16.10 -19.13 21.12
C THR A 70 14.83 -18.92 20.32
N ILE A 71 14.76 -19.53 19.14
CA ILE A 71 13.52 -19.65 18.37
C ILE A 71 12.91 -21.00 18.69
N ALA A 72 11.62 -21.02 19.01
CA ALA A 72 10.86 -22.25 19.11
C ALA A 72 10.42 -22.67 17.71
N GLY A 73 10.96 -23.76 17.20
CA GLY A 73 10.40 -24.50 16.08
C GLY A 73 9.32 -25.48 16.57
N ASP A 74 8.64 -26.15 15.63
CA ASP A 74 7.56 -27.09 15.98
C ASP A 74 8.02 -28.26 16.86
N THR A 75 9.24 -28.69 16.71
CA THR A 75 9.78 -29.88 17.42
C THR A 75 11.04 -29.60 18.24
N GLN A 76 11.79 -28.56 17.90
CA GLN A 76 13.06 -28.24 18.55
C GLN A 76 13.26 -26.75 18.76
N LYS A 77 14.09 -26.40 19.75
CA LYS A 77 14.50 -25.03 20.01
C LYS A 77 15.88 -24.79 19.42
N TYR A 78 16.03 -23.72 18.64
CA TYR A 78 17.31 -23.34 18.03
C TYR A 78 17.82 -22.05 18.65
N GLU A 79 19.10 -22.09 19.05
CA GLU A 79 19.79 -20.90 19.51
C GLU A 79 20.45 -20.20 18.35
N LEU A 80 20.12 -18.91 18.16
CA LEU A 80 20.66 -18.07 17.12
C LEU A 80 21.46 -16.91 17.72
N THR A 81 22.57 -16.57 17.10
CA THR A 81 23.43 -15.45 17.50
C THR A 81 23.22 -14.26 16.57
N VAL A 82 23.00 -13.07 17.12
CA VAL A 82 22.85 -11.83 16.34
C VAL A 82 24.20 -11.39 15.79
N GLY A 83 24.42 -11.53 14.49
CA GLY A 83 25.65 -11.14 13.82
C GLY A 83 25.61 -9.73 13.20
N GLY A 84 24.39 -9.18 13.02
CA GLY A 84 24.23 -7.84 12.45
C GLY A 84 22.83 -7.28 12.63
N VAL A 85 22.73 -5.94 12.52
CA VAL A 85 21.46 -5.21 12.59
C VAL A 85 21.37 -4.28 11.40
N TYR A 86 20.25 -4.36 10.65
CA TYR A 86 19.98 -3.52 9.50
C TYR A 86 18.83 -2.54 9.74
N GLU A 87 18.85 -1.42 9.02
CA GLU A 87 17.76 -0.45 8.99
C GLU A 87 16.48 -1.10 8.44
N GLU A 88 15.36 -0.91 9.13
CA GLU A 88 14.06 -1.50 8.77
C GLU A 88 13.71 -1.28 7.29
N PHE A 89 13.08 -2.28 6.66
CA PHE A 89 12.54 -2.12 5.32
C PHE A 89 11.41 -1.09 5.31
N PRO A 90 11.30 -0.27 4.25
CA PRO A 90 10.21 0.70 4.12
C PRO A 90 8.85 0.01 4.22
N LEU A 91 7.87 0.71 4.78
CA LEU A 91 6.51 0.19 4.97
C LEU A 91 5.80 -0.19 3.65
N ASN A 92 6.23 0.39 2.54
CA ASN A 92 5.75 0.06 1.19
C ASN A 92 6.53 -1.07 0.51
N SER A 93 7.41 -1.77 1.23
CA SER A 93 8.13 -2.94 0.72
C SER A 93 7.29 -4.21 0.86
N SER A 94 7.28 -5.06 -0.16
CA SER A 94 6.71 -6.42 -0.08
C SER A 94 7.52 -7.34 0.84
N TYR A 95 8.78 -7.02 1.05
CA TYR A 95 9.69 -7.75 1.94
C TYR A 95 9.94 -6.95 3.20
N ARG A 96 9.03 -7.05 4.17
CA ARG A 96 9.19 -6.47 5.51
C ARG A 96 9.67 -7.55 6.47
N LEU A 97 10.93 -7.90 6.35
CA LEU A 97 11.55 -8.93 7.17
C LEU A 97 12.04 -8.31 8.47
N ASP A 98 11.72 -8.95 9.58
CA ASP A 98 12.27 -8.57 10.89
C ASP A 98 13.56 -9.34 11.21
N MET A 99 13.72 -10.53 10.60
CA MET A 99 14.84 -11.41 10.85
C MET A 99 15.21 -12.20 9.60
N ILE A 100 16.51 -12.31 9.33
CA ILE A 100 17.07 -13.10 8.24
C ILE A 100 18.08 -14.07 8.87
N VAL A 101 17.73 -15.35 8.85
CA VAL A 101 18.56 -16.43 9.36
C VAL A 101 19.53 -16.88 8.28
N SER A 102 20.73 -17.27 8.66
CA SER A 102 21.75 -17.75 7.73
C SER A 102 21.28 -18.98 6.95
N MET A 103 21.55 -19.00 5.63
CA MET A 103 21.17 -20.13 4.76
C MET A 103 21.78 -21.48 5.19
N PRO A 104 23.03 -21.57 5.73
CA PRO A 104 23.56 -22.83 6.25
C PRO A 104 22.72 -23.45 7.37
N SER A 105 21.88 -22.67 8.05
CA SER A 105 20.98 -23.17 9.11
C SER A 105 19.72 -23.86 8.57
N ILE A 106 19.58 -24.00 7.25
CA ILE A 106 18.35 -24.52 6.60
C ILE A 106 17.95 -25.91 7.11
N GLY A 107 18.94 -26.78 7.36
CA GLY A 107 18.69 -28.13 7.86
C GLY A 107 17.97 -28.19 9.21
N HIS A 108 17.98 -27.08 9.98
CA HIS A 108 17.28 -27.00 11.26
C HIS A 108 15.81 -26.58 11.14
N PHE A 109 15.42 -25.96 10.00
CA PHE A 109 14.11 -25.33 9.83
C PHE A 109 13.26 -25.99 8.74
N MET A 110 13.84 -26.89 7.94
CA MET A 110 13.17 -27.53 6.82
C MET A 110 13.20 -29.05 6.96
N TYR A 111 12.18 -29.69 6.41
CA TYR A 111 12.12 -31.15 6.34
C TYR A 111 13.15 -31.68 5.32
N ASP A 112 13.40 -32.97 5.39
CA ASP A 112 14.21 -33.69 4.42
C ASP A 112 13.71 -33.47 2.98
N GLY A 113 14.59 -33.11 2.08
CA GLY A 113 14.24 -32.70 0.70
C GLY A 113 14.37 -31.20 0.41
N SER A 114 14.89 -30.41 1.35
CA SER A 114 15.18 -28.99 1.12
C SER A 114 16.19 -28.74 -0.01
N GLU A 115 17.02 -29.71 -0.34
CA GLU A 115 17.98 -29.68 -1.44
C GLU A 115 17.38 -30.04 -2.81
N ASN A 116 16.13 -30.51 -2.83
CA ASN A 116 15.47 -30.86 -4.08
C ASN A 116 15.06 -29.59 -4.85
N MET A 117 15.59 -29.40 -6.02
CA MET A 117 15.27 -28.25 -6.90
C MET A 117 13.87 -28.35 -7.53
N VAL A 118 13.27 -29.52 -7.52
CA VAL A 118 11.95 -29.78 -8.12
C VAL A 118 10.93 -30.02 -7.03
N GLY A 119 9.76 -29.35 -7.13
CA GLY A 119 8.69 -29.48 -6.15
C GLY A 119 8.89 -28.66 -4.87
N ASN A 120 9.86 -27.77 -4.85
CA ASN A 120 10.11 -26.86 -3.74
C ASN A 120 9.90 -25.41 -4.16
N ASP A 121 8.70 -24.89 -3.94
CA ASP A 121 8.28 -23.51 -4.26
C ASP A 121 8.60 -22.48 -3.17
N ARG A 122 9.33 -22.89 -2.12
CA ARG A 122 9.67 -22.04 -0.97
C ARG A 122 10.85 -21.12 -1.24
N TYR A 123 11.70 -21.45 -2.22
CA TYR A 123 12.82 -20.61 -2.61
C TYR A 123 12.41 -19.48 -3.54
N LYS A 124 12.89 -18.29 -3.24
CA LYS A 124 12.75 -17.11 -4.10
C LYS A 124 14.14 -16.64 -4.51
N GLY A 125 14.44 -16.78 -5.80
CA GLY A 125 15.71 -16.33 -6.39
C GLY A 125 15.64 -14.86 -6.79
N PHE A 126 16.62 -14.06 -6.36
CA PHE A 126 16.79 -12.68 -6.80
C PHE A 126 18.13 -12.53 -7.48
N ILE A 127 18.13 -11.88 -8.64
CA ILE A 127 19.35 -11.58 -9.38
C ILE A 127 19.49 -10.08 -9.56
N LYS A 128 20.68 -9.55 -9.35
CA LYS A 128 21.03 -8.17 -9.63
C LYS A 128 21.83 -8.12 -10.92
N LEU A 129 21.25 -7.57 -11.97
CA LEU A 129 21.88 -7.46 -13.26
C LEU A 129 22.91 -6.32 -13.26
N LYS A 130 24.02 -6.50 -13.98
CA LYS A 130 24.93 -5.40 -14.30
C LYS A 130 24.23 -4.42 -15.22
N LYS A 131 24.61 -3.13 -15.11
CA LYS A 131 24.04 -2.07 -15.94
C LYS A 131 24.25 -2.38 -17.43
N GLY A 132 23.15 -2.34 -18.20
CA GLY A 132 23.19 -2.57 -19.65
C GLY A 132 22.96 -4.03 -20.09
N ILE A 133 22.75 -4.98 -19.16
CA ILE A 133 22.40 -6.36 -19.53
C ILE A 133 20.87 -6.43 -19.68
N ASP A 134 20.43 -7.01 -20.79
CA ASP A 134 19.01 -7.30 -21.05
C ASP A 134 18.58 -8.54 -20.24
N PRO A 135 17.51 -8.45 -19.42
CA PRO A 135 16.95 -9.61 -18.75
C PRO A 135 16.57 -10.76 -19.69
N GLY A 136 16.15 -10.45 -20.94
CA GLY A 136 15.80 -11.44 -21.94
C GLY A 136 16.98 -12.35 -22.37
N GLU A 137 18.21 -11.84 -22.36
CA GLU A 137 19.39 -12.67 -22.67
C GLU A 137 19.60 -13.76 -21.60
N ILE A 138 19.35 -13.42 -20.33
CA ILE A 138 19.46 -14.38 -19.23
C ILE A 138 18.30 -15.36 -19.28
N GLU A 139 17.09 -14.88 -19.52
CA GLU A 139 15.89 -15.72 -19.62
C GLU A 139 16.01 -16.77 -20.71
N ASN A 140 16.60 -16.40 -21.85
CA ASN A 140 16.89 -17.33 -22.96
C ASN A 140 17.94 -18.39 -22.58
N GLY A 141 18.81 -18.13 -21.62
CA GLY A 141 19.80 -19.09 -21.12
C GLY A 141 19.27 -20.06 -20.05
N LEU A 142 18.14 -19.73 -19.41
CA LEU A 142 17.58 -20.54 -18.33
C LEU A 142 17.18 -21.95 -18.70
N PRO A 143 16.61 -22.24 -19.90
CA PRO A 143 16.31 -23.62 -20.29
C PRO A 143 17.54 -24.52 -20.24
N GLY A 144 18.68 -24.07 -20.79
CA GLY A 144 19.93 -24.83 -20.73
C GLY A 144 20.49 -25.01 -19.32
N PHE A 145 20.29 -24.05 -18.46
CA PHE A 145 20.61 -24.17 -17.05
C PHE A 145 19.71 -25.21 -16.35
N MET A 146 18.41 -25.20 -16.63
CA MET A 146 17.45 -26.15 -16.08
C MET A 146 17.75 -27.58 -16.54
N ASP A 147 18.02 -27.79 -17.84
CA ASP A 147 18.37 -29.10 -18.39
C ASP A 147 19.65 -29.68 -17.76
N LYS A 148 20.57 -28.81 -17.33
CA LYS A 148 21.82 -29.21 -16.65
C LYS A 148 21.66 -29.58 -15.18
N HIS A 149 20.77 -28.90 -14.47
CA HIS A 149 20.69 -28.96 -13.01
C HIS A 149 19.41 -29.61 -12.48
N MET A 150 18.42 -29.88 -13.35
CA MET A 150 17.14 -30.46 -12.99
C MET A 150 16.85 -31.66 -13.87
N PRO A 151 16.09 -32.66 -13.42
CA PRO A 151 15.69 -33.83 -14.24
C PRO A 151 14.58 -33.46 -15.22
N MET A 152 14.89 -32.54 -16.16
CA MET A 152 13.89 -31.97 -17.07
C MET A 152 13.28 -33.01 -18.01
N ASP A 153 14.04 -34.07 -18.40
CA ASP A 153 13.54 -35.16 -19.27
C ASP A 153 12.47 -35.99 -18.56
N GLU A 154 12.67 -36.27 -17.26
CA GLU A 154 11.68 -36.99 -16.44
C GLU A 154 10.41 -36.15 -16.23
N LEU A 155 10.57 -34.84 -15.98
CA LEU A 155 9.46 -33.93 -15.84
C LEU A 155 8.63 -33.80 -17.11
N ARG A 156 9.29 -33.68 -18.28
CA ARG A 156 8.61 -33.63 -19.58
C ARG A 156 7.89 -34.94 -19.87
N ALA A 157 8.51 -36.08 -19.55
CA ALA A 157 7.87 -37.38 -19.70
C ALA A 157 6.64 -37.57 -18.82
N ALA A 158 6.65 -36.94 -17.63
CA ALA A 158 5.52 -36.89 -16.71
C ALA A 158 4.46 -35.81 -17.07
N GLY A 159 4.66 -35.04 -18.16
CA GLY A 159 3.74 -34.03 -18.62
C GLY A 159 3.86 -32.67 -17.93
N TYR A 160 4.94 -32.42 -17.18
CA TYR A 160 5.18 -31.14 -16.55
C TYR A 160 6.00 -30.20 -17.44
N GLU A 161 5.52 -28.99 -17.63
CA GLU A 161 6.27 -27.90 -18.25
C GLU A 161 6.72 -26.91 -17.16
N MET A 162 8.03 -26.83 -16.91
CA MET A 162 8.60 -25.91 -15.95
C MET A 162 9.26 -24.73 -16.66
N LYS A 163 8.95 -23.51 -16.21
CA LYS A 163 9.55 -22.27 -16.69
C LYS A 163 10.00 -21.42 -15.50
N LEU A 164 11.14 -20.77 -15.63
CA LEU A 164 11.66 -19.81 -14.65
C LEU A 164 11.63 -18.40 -15.28
N PRO A 165 10.50 -17.71 -15.27
CA PRO A 165 10.42 -16.36 -15.85
C PRO A 165 11.18 -15.36 -14.97
N ILE A 166 11.95 -14.47 -15.61
CA ILE A 166 12.61 -13.36 -14.92
C ILE A 166 11.65 -12.17 -14.92
N LYS A 167 11.31 -11.71 -13.73
CA LYS A 167 10.39 -10.59 -13.57
C LYS A 167 11.08 -9.40 -12.90
N PRO A 168 10.83 -8.16 -13.36
CA PRO A 168 11.36 -6.98 -12.70
C PRO A 168 10.84 -6.90 -11.25
N PHE A 169 11.75 -6.72 -10.30
CA PHE A 169 11.40 -6.67 -8.87
C PHE A 169 10.34 -5.59 -8.54
N VAL A 170 10.34 -4.48 -9.27
CA VAL A 170 9.34 -3.39 -9.10
C VAL A 170 7.92 -3.86 -9.43
N LYS A 171 7.76 -4.80 -10.36
CA LYS A 171 6.46 -5.36 -10.76
C LYS A 171 5.99 -6.52 -9.88
N PHE A 172 6.85 -7.04 -9.03
CA PHE A 172 6.53 -8.18 -8.16
C PHE A 172 5.30 -7.94 -7.29
N HIS A 173 5.13 -6.70 -6.81
CA HIS A 173 3.96 -6.31 -6.01
C HIS A 173 2.68 -6.18 -6.84
N GLU A 174 2.79 -5.78 -8.11
CA GLU A 174 1.63 -5.59 -9.01
C GLU A 174 1.08 -6.92 -9.54
N GLU A 175 1.92 -7.96 -9.59
CA GLU A 175 1.57 -9.28 -10.11
C GLU A 175 1.00 -10.24 -9.06
N ASP A 176 1.01 -9.87 -7.78
CA ASP A 176 0.31 -10.60 -6.74
C ASP A 176 -1.20 -10.46 -6.96
N GLU A 177 -1.82 -11.52 -7.47
CA GLU A 177 -3.27 -11.55 -7.78
C GLU A 177 -4.12 -11.20 -6.56
N THR A 178 -3.72 -11.63 -5.37
CA THR A 178 -4.44 -11.37 -4.13
C THR A 178 -4.43 -9.86 -3.83
N GLN A 179 -3.26 -9.23 -3.94
CA GLN A 179 -3.12 -7.79 -3.69
C GLN A 179 -3.83 -6.96 -4.77
N ARG A 180 -3.72 -7.37 -6.03
CA ARG A 180 -4.43 -6.72 -7.13
C ARG A 180 -5.94 -6.80 -6.95
N ASN A 181 -6.48 -7.97 -6.65
CA ASN A 181 -7.91 -8.16 -6.44
C ASN A 181 -8.40 -7.39 -5.21
N MET A 182 -7.65 -7.40 -4.11
CA MET A 182 -7.96 -6.60 -2.93
C MET A 182 -7.97 -5.08 -3.24
N THR A 183 -7.00 -4.61 -4.01
CA THR A 183 -6.94 -3.20 -4.44
C THR A 183 -8.14 -2.84 -5.32
N LEU A 184 -8.53 -3.69 -6.26
CA LEU A 184 -9.71 -3.49 -7.10
C LEU A 184 -11.00 -3.45 -6.29
N VAL A 185 -11.18 -4.37 -5.32
CA VAL A 185 -12.34 -4.38 -4.43
C VAL A 185 -12.41 -3.09 -3.60
N LEU A 186 -11.29 -2.67 -3.00
CA LEU A 186 -11.23 -1.43 -2.23
C LEU A 186 -11.49 -0.19 -3.10
N ALA A 187 -10.96 -0.16 -4.33
CA ALA A 187 -11.22 0.92 -5.28
C ALA A 187 -12.70 0.98 -5.68
N PHE A 188 -13.33 -0.19 -5.91
CA PHE A 188 -14.77 -0.26 -6.22
C PHE A 188 -15.62 0.23 -5.03
N VAL A 189 -15.31 -0.19 -3.81
CA VAL A 189 -16.01 0.28 -2.60
C VAL A 189 -15.85 1.79 -2.43
N ALA A 190 -14.63 2.32 -2.59
CA ALA A 190 -14.38 3.75 -2.53
C ALA A 190 -15.17 4.52 -3.59
N PHE A 191 -15.20 4.02 -4.83
CA PHE A 191 -16.00 4.61 -5.91
C PHE A 191 -17.50 4.60 -5.59
N ALA A 192 -18.05 3.48 -5.08
CA ALA A 192 -19.45 3.37 -4.69
C ALA A 192 -19.81 4.36 -3.56
N LEU A 193 -18.93 4.53 -2.56
CA LEU A 193 -19.12 5.51 -1.50
C LEU A 193 -19.09 6.95 -2.04
N LEU A 194 -18.17 7.28 -2.94
CA LEU A 194 -18.12 8.59 -3.58
C LEU A 194 -19.39 8.86 -4.41
N LEU A 195 -19.85 7.88 -5.18
CA LEU A 195 -21.08 7.99 -5.97
C LEU A 195 -22.30 8.20 -5.07
N THR A 196 -22.43 7.42 -4.00
CA THR A 196 -23.52 7.55 -3.03
C THR A 196 -23.50 8.93 -2.36
N SER A 197 -22.33 9.41 -1.96
CA SER A 197 -22.16 10.75 -1.38
C SER A 197 -22.58 11.85 -2.35
N MET A 198 -22.17 11.73 -3.61
CA MET A 198 -22.56 12.68 -4.68
C MET A 198 -24.07 12.67 -4.93
N LEU A 199 -24.68 11.48 -5.01
CA LEU A 199 -26.14 11.37 -5.18
C LEU A 199 -26.90 11.96 -4.00
N ASN A 200 -26.42 11.74 -2.78
CA ASN A 200 -27.02 12.33 -1.58
C ASN A 200 -26.94 13.87 -1.61
N TYR A 201 -25.81 14.44 -2.01
CA TYR A 201 -25.69 15.89 -2.21
C TYR A 201 -26.67 16.41 -3.26
N LEU A 202 -26.76 15.74 -4.41
CA LEU A 202 -27.70 16.10 -5.46
C LEU A 202 -29.16 16.03 -4.99
N LEU A 203 -29.54 15.01 -4.21
CA LEU A 203 -30.88 14.88 -3.64
C LEU A 203 -31.21 16.05 -2.72
N ILE A 204 -30.26 16.49 -1.87
CA ILE A 204 -30.44 17.64 -0.99
C ILE A 204 -30.65 18.93 -1.82
N VAL A 205 -29.84 19.15 -2.87
CA VAL A 205 -29.97 20.29 -3.76
C VAL A 205 -31.30 20.28 -4.50
N LEU A 206 -31.73 19.11 -5.03
CA LEU A 206 -32.99 18.97 -5.76
C LEU A 206 -34.20 19.06 -4.85
N SER A 207 -34.14 18.57 -3.61
CA SER A 207 -35.25 18.70 -2.65
C SER A 207 -35.56 20.16 -2.29
N SER A 208 -34.54 21.02 -2.31
CA SER A 208 -34.69 22.47 -2.16
C SER A 208 -34.94 23.21 -3.45
N ALA A 209 -35.13 22.50 -4.59
CA ALA A 209 -35.20 23.09 -5.92
C ALA A 209 -36.34 24.10 -6.09
N ALA A 210 -37.50 23.90 -5.48
CA ALA A 210 -38.62 24.81 -5.56
C ALA A 210 -38.30 26.22 -4.98
N ILE A 211 -37.60 26.24 -3.84
CA ILE A 211 -37.18 27.47 -3.15
C ILE A 211 -36.06 28.14 -3.97
N ARG A 212 -35.04 27.33 -4.34
CA ARG A 212 -33.89 27.82 -5.12
C ARG A 212 -34.27 28.28 -6.52
N ALA A 213 -35.24 27.60 -7.19
CA ALA A 213 -35.71 27.99 -8.51
C ALA A 213 -36.33 29.39 -8.50
N ARG A 214 -37.02 29.79 -7.44
CA ARG A 214 -37.55 31.15 -7.28
C ARG A 214 -36.45 32.18 -7.12
N GLU A 215 -35.48 31.92 -6.27
CA GLU A 215 -34.34 32.82 -6.13
C GLU A 215 -33.60 33.02 -7.45
N MET A 216 -33.36 31.89 -8.19
CA MET A 216 -32.72 31.95 -9.49
C MET A 216 -33.56 32.70 -10.53
N ALA A 217 -34.90 32.50 -10.54
CA ALA A 217 -35.80 33.23 -11.41
C ALA A 217 -35.76 34.74 -11.14
N LEU A 218 -35.80 35.16 -9.86
CA LEU A 218 -35.69 36.55 -9.45
C LEU A 218 -34.37 37.17 -9.92
N ARG A 219 -33.26 36.48 -9.71
CA ARG A 219 -31.92 36.90 -10.15
C ARG A 219 -31.84 37.05 -11.67
N LYS A 220 -32.41 36.09 -12.41
CA LYS A 220 -32.52 36.18 -13.88
C LYS A 220 -33.33 37.40 -14.33
N CYS A 221 -34.47 37.70 -13.67
CA CYS A 221 -35.25 38.92 -13.95
C CYS A 221 -34.45 40.19 -13.67
N LEU A 222 -33.55 40.20 -12.70
CA LEU A 222 -32.65 41.29 -12.37
C LEU A 222 -31.38 41.34 -13.25
N GLY A 223 -31.28 40.49 -14.27
CA GLY A 223 -30.19 40.48 -15.25
C GLY A 223 -29.00 39.55 -14.94
N SER A 224 -29.11 38.67 -13.97
CA SER A 224 -28.04 37.71 -13.70
C SER A 224 -27.83 36.76 -14.88
N SER A 225 -26.58 36.61 -15.29
CA SER A 225 -26.16 35.71 -16.37
C SER A 225 -26.03 34.24 -15.85
N ALA A 226 -25.94 33.30 -16.81
CA ALA A 226 -25.65 31.90 -16.48
C ALA A 226 -24.30 31.72 -15.71
N LYS A 227 -23.34 32.61 -15.96
CA LYS A 227 -22.04 32.62 -15.26
C LYS A 227 -22.18 33.00 -13.80
N ASP A 228 -23.07 33.94 -13.48
CA ASP A 228 -23.31 34.38 -12.10
C ASP A 228 -23.97 33.27 -11.28
N ILE A 229 -24.91 32.52 -11.89
CA ILE A 229 -25.55 31.35 -11.28
C ILE A 229 -24.54 30.25 -11.06
N PHE A 230 -23.67 29.96 -12.04
CA PHE A 230 -22.61 29.00 -11.90
C PHE A 230 -21.64 29.42 -10.78
N GLY A 231 -21.20 30.68 -10.75
CA GLY A 231 -20.28 31.18 -9.71
C GLY A 231 -20.84 31.00 -8.30
N MET A 232 -22.15 31.22 -8.13
CA MET A 232 -22.82 31.03 -6.84
C MET A 232 -22.85 29.53 -6.44
N MET A 233 -23.22 28.64 -7.36
CA MET A 233 -23.22 27.18 -7.10
C MET A 233 -21.81 26.67 -6.85
N PHE A 234 -20.83 27.19 -7.56
CA PHE A 234 -19.41 26.86 -7.36
C PHE A 234 -18.92 27.30 -5.97
N ALA A 235 -19.24 28.53 -5.55
CA ALA A 235 -18.87 29.02 -4.22
C ALA A 235 -19.49 28.18 -3.08
N GLU A 236 -20.76 27.80 -3.24
CA GLU A 236 -21.45 26.92 -2.27
C GLU A 236 -20.79 25.53 -2.23
N ALA A 237 -20.55 24.91 -3.39
CA ALA A 237 -19.88 23.62 -3.48
C ALA A 237 -18.44 23.67 -2.93
N LEU A 238 -17.73 24.76 -3.15
CA LEU A 238 -16.36 24.97 -2.63
C LEU A 238 -16.35 24.98 -1.10
N VAL A 239 -17.26 25.72 -0.46
CA VAL A 239 -17.35 25.78 1.00
C VAL A 239 -17.66 24.40 1.57
N HIS A 240 -18.65 23.69 1.02
CA HIS A 240 -19.00 22.35 1.49
C HIS A 240 -17.84 21.36 1.32
N THR A 241 -17.18 21.39 0.15
CA THR A 241 -16.03 20.51 -0.14
C THR A 241 -14.85 20.82 0.77
N ALA A 242 -14.58 22.11 1.04
CA ALA A 242 -13.50 22.53 1.95
C ALA A 242 -13.75 22.03 3.39
N ILE A 243 -14.98 22.18 3.88
CA ILE A 243 -15.36 21.68 5.22
C ILE A 243 -15.23 20.17 5.29
N ALA A 244 -15.75 19.45 4.26
CA ALA A 244 -15.65 17.99 4.21
C ALA A 244 -14.20 17.52 4.16
N ALA A 245 -13.34 18.17 3.37
CA ALA A 245 -11.91 17.84 3.30
C ALA A 245 -11.19 18.11 4.63
N ALA A 246 -11.52 19.20 5.31
CA ALA A 246 -10.96 19.50 6.64
C ALA A 246 -11.37 18.45 7.67
N VAL A 247 -12.65 18.06 7.72
CA VAL A 247 -13.14 17.00 8.61
C VAL A 247 -12.47 15.67 8.29
N ALA A 248 -12.36 15.30 7.00
CA ALA A 248 -11.67 14.08 6.58
C ALA A 248 -10.20 14.07 7.04
N ALA A 249 -9.48 15.18 6.88
CA ALA A 249 -8.11 15.31 7.35
C ALA A 249 -8.01 15.13 8.87
N ILE A 250 -8.89 15.77 9.64
CA ILE A 250 -8.95 15.63 11.11
C ILE A 250 -9.17 14.16 11.50
N LEU A 251 -10.11 13.46 10.83
CA LEU A 251 -10.38 12.05 11.12
C LEU A 251 -9.18 11.15 10.77
N ILE A 252 -8.52 11.38 9.64
CA ILE A 252 -7.31 10.63 9.26
C ILE A 252 -6.21 10.81 10.32
N PHE A 253 -5.99 12.02 10.81
CA PHE A 253 -5.00 12.26 11.87
C PHE A 253 -5.42 11.71 13.23
N ALA A 254 -6.69 11.79 13.59
CA ALA A 254 -7.23 11.24 14.84
C ALA A 254 -7.07 9.71 14.90
N PHE A 255 -7.33 9.03 13.79
CA PHE A 255 -7.22 7.56 13.68
C PHE A 255 -5.87 7.09 13.10
N ARG A 256 -4.88 7.95 13.05
CA ARG A 256 -3.57 7.68 12.42
C ARG A 256 -2.95 6.38 12.89
N SER A 257 -2.85 6.15 14.20
CA SER A 257 -2.21 4.96 14.76
C SER A 257 -2.92 3.66 14.34
N MET A 258 -4.26 3.68 14.31
CA MET A 258 -5.07 2.54 13.87
C MET A 258 -4.85 2.27 12.38
N ILE A 259 -4.85 3.30 11.54
CA ILE A 259 -4.64 3.21 10.09
C ILE A 259 -3.24 2.65 9.80
N GLU A 260 -2.20 3.19 10.45
CA GLU A 260 -0.82 2.72 10.30
C GLU A 260 -0.65 1.27 10.72
N THR A 261 -1.35 0.81 11.77
CA THR A 261 -1.29 -0.58 12.23
C THR A 261 -1.99 -1.54 11.29
N ILE A 262 -3.18 -1.18 10.80
CA ILE A 262 -4.00 -2.06 9.94
C ILE A 262 -3.45 -2.13 8.51
N LEU A 263 -3.14 -0.96 7.92
CA LEU A 263 -2.70 -0.89 6.53
C LEU A 263 -1.19 -1.04 6.38
N GLY A 264 -0.42 -0.92 7.45
CA GLY A 264 1.04 -0.97 7.42
C GLY A 264 1.66 0.15 6.57
N VAL A 265 1.00 1.31 6.47
CA VAL A 265 1.46 2.47 5.69
C VAL A 265 1.66 3.67 6.62
N ASN A 266 2.64 4.52 6.30
CA ASN A 266 2.80 5.77 7.02
C ASN A 266 1.75 6.78 6.51
N VAL A 267 0.86 7.24 7.40
CA VAL A 267 -0.21 8.19 7.05
C VAL A 267 0.36 9.51 6.52
N ILE A 268 1.51 9.97 7.00
CA ILE A 268 2.16 11.20 6.51
C ILE A 268 2.53 11.07 5.02
N ALA A 269 2.91 9.87 4.56
CA ALA A 269 3.24 9.63 3.17
C ALA A 269 2.03 9.84 2.23
N LEU A 270 0.80 9.70 2.72
CA LEU A 270 -0.42 9.98 1.95
C LEU A 270 -0.56 11.48 1.59
N PHE A 271 0.04 12.37 2.36
CA PHE A 271 0.03 13.81 2.13
C PHE A 271 1.23 14.31 1.31
N THR A 272 1.98 13.41 0.68
CA THR A 272 3.15 13.74 -0.14
C THR A 272 3.08 13.09 -1.52
N GLY A 273 3.68 13.72 -2.52
CA GLY A 273 3.87 13.15 -3.85
C GLY A 273 2.58 12.72 -4.57
N ARG A 274 2.61 11.52 -5.16
CA ARG A 274 1.51 10.97 -5.98
C ARG A 274 0.18 10.77 -5.24
N PRO A 275 0.13 10.27 -4.00
CA PRO A 275 -1.14 10.13 -3.26
C PRO A 275 -1.83 11.47 -3.05
N LEU A 276 -1.10 12.52 -2.68
CA LEU A 276 -1.66 13.86 -2.52
C LEU A 276 -2.21 14.40 -3.85
N ALA A 277 -1.47 14.24 -4.95
CA ALA A 277 -1.92 14.66 -6.27
C ALA A 277 -3.23 13.95 -6.68
N LEU A 278 -3.35 12.64 -6.41
CA LEU A 278 -4.57 11.87 -6.66
C LEU A 278 -5.73 12.39 -5.81
N ALA A 279 -5.52 12.62 -4.51
CA ALA A 279 -6.55 13.15 -3.62
C ALA A 279 -7.04 14.52 -4.07
N LEU A 280 -6.13 15.43 -4.44
CA LEU A 280 -6.48 16.74 -4.96
C LEU A 280 -7.25 16.64 -6.29
N THR A 281 -6.87 15.74 -7.19
CA THR A 281 -7.60 15.49 -8.44
C THR A 281 -9.03 15.04 -8.16
N ILE A 282 -9.23 14.10 -7.23
CA ILE A 282 -10.57 13.64 -6.83
C ILE A 282 -11.39 14.81 -6.26
N ILE A 283 -10.81 15.63 -5.38
CA ILE A 283 -11.48 16.81 -4.81
C ILE A 283 -11.90 17.79 -5.92
N VAL A 284 -11.05 18.07 -6.89
CA VAL A 284 -11.35 18.97 -8.01
C VAL A 284 -12.48 18.40 -8.88
N VAL A 285 -12.45 17.10 -9.18
CA VAL A 285 -13.51 16.42 -9.94
C VAL A 285 -14.85 16.48 -9.20
N LEU A 286 -14.86 16.18 -7.90
CA LEU A 286 -16.07 16.25 -7.07
C LEU A 286 -16.61 17.68 -7.00
N LEU A 287 -15.75 18.68 -6.83
CA LEU A 287 -16.12 20.08 -6.84
C LEU A 287 -16.75 20.49 -8.18
N ALA A 288 -16.14 20.08 -9.29
CA ALA A 288 -16.69 20.35 -10.63
C ALA A 288 -18.06 19.69 -10.82
N LEU A 289 -18.22 18.43 -10.46
CA LEU A 289 -19.50 17.73 -10.58
C LEU A 289 -20.58 18.34 -9.68
N ASN A 290 -20.25 18.63 -8.42
CA ASN A 290 -21.18 19.21 -7.45
C ASN A 290 -21.59 20.66 -7.79
N SER A 291 -20.80 21.39 -8.58
CA SER A 291 -21.14 22.73 -9.04
C SER A 291 -21.84 22.74 -10.40
N LEU A 292 -21.32 21.97 -11.37
CA LEU A 292 -21.84 21.97 -12.75
C LEU A 292 -23.22 21.34 -12.87
N LEU A 293 -23.46 20.21 -12.20
CA LEU A 293 -24.74 19.50 -12.31
C LEU A 293 -25.91 20.34 -11.81
N PRO A 294 -25.89 20.94 -10.60
CA PRO A 294 -26.94 21.84 -10.16
C PRO A 294 -27.06 23.09 -11.02
N ALA A 295 -25.94 23.71 -11.41
CA ALA A 295 -25.97 24.90 -12.25
C ALA A 295 -26.63 24.65 -13.60
N PHE A 296 -26.32 23.50 -14.22
CA PHE A 296 -26.95 23.08 -15.47
C PHE A 296 -28.47 22.86 -15.29
N PHE A 297 -28.87 22.23 -14.22
CA PHE A 297 -30.28 22.00 -13.89
C PHE A 297 -31.03 23.31 -13.69
N PHE A 298 -30.53 24.20 -12.86
CA PHE A 298 -31.18 25.51 -12.58
C PHE A 298 -31.16 26.46 -13.78
N ASN A 299 -30.16 26.40 -14.65
CA ASN A 299 -30.15 27.21 -15.87
C ASN A 299 -31.23 26.81 -16.86
N ARG A 300 -31.66 25.56 -16.89
CA ARG A 300 -32.73 25.07 -17.78
C ARG A 300 -34.15 25.35 -17.28
N ILE A 301 -34.33 25.76 -16.03
CA ILE A 301 -35.64 26.07 -15.47
C ILE A 301 -36.12 27.40 -16.09
N PRO A 302 -37.26 27.40 -16.84
CA PRO A 302 -37.80 28.65 -17.40
C PRO A 302 -38.40 29.52 -16.29
N VAL A 303 -38.11 30.84 -16.35
CA VAL A 303 -38.56 31.83 -15.36
C VAL A 303 -40.08 31.77 -15.16
N ALA A 304 -40.85 31.64 -16.23
CA ALA A 304 -42.31 31.57 -16.19
C ALA A 304 -42.85 30.36 -15.40
N ALA A 305 -42.18 29.22 -15.44
CA ALA A 305 -42.57 28.00 -14.70
C ALA A 305 -42.39 28.16 -13.19
N SER A 306 -41.37 28.92 -12.77
CA SER A 306 -41.02 29.13 -11.35
C SER A 306 -42.07 30.01 -10.62
N PHE A 307 -42.83 30.83 -11.36
CA PHE A 307 -43.91 31.66 -10.79
C PHE A 307 -45.29 31.02 -10.91
N ARG A 308 -45.52 30.12 -11.87
CA ARG A 308 -46.84 29.48 -12.13
C ARG A 308 -47.29 28.50 -11.08
N ASN A 309 -46.36 27.79 -10.43
CA ASN A 309 -46.68 26.82 -9.35
C ASN A 309 -47.18 27.47 -8.05
N TYR A 310 -47.05 28.80 -7.90
CA TYR A 310 -47.55 29.49 -6.70
C TYR A 310 -49.04 29.78 -6.76
N SER A 311 -49.59 29.97 -7.94
CA SER A 311 -51.03 30.25 -8.10
C SER A 311 -51.90 28.97 -7.98
N ALA A 312 -51.34 27.79 -8.23
CA ALA A 312 -52.04 26.52 -8.05
C ALA A 312 -52.18 26.08 -6.57
N GLY A 313 -51.21 26.41 -5.72
CA GLY A 313 -51.28 26.09 -4.28
C GLY A 313 -52.20 26.99 -3.45
N LYS A 314 -52.63 28.15 -3.99
CA LYS A 314 -53.55 29.09 -3.32
C LYS A 314 -55.05 28.77 -3.54
N ARG A 315 -55.35 27.77 -4.40
CA ARG A 315 -56.72 27.38 -4.72
C ARG A 315 -57.26 26.18 -3.92
N MET A 316 -56.55 25.73 -2.94
CA MET A 316 -56.94 24.55 -2.12
C MET A 316 -56.97 24.88 -0.60
N TRP A 317 -57.45 26.12 -0.24
CA TRP A 317 -58.00 26.43 1.10
C TRP A 317 -59.17 27.36 0.98
#